data_a505c60f42825e9ca94ef728a9777c52
#
_entry.id   a505c60f42825e9ca94ef728a9777c52
#
_cell.length_a   1.000
_cell.length_b   1.000
_cell.length_c   1.000
_cell.angle_alpha   90.00
_cell.angle_beta   90.00
_cell.angle_gamma   90.00
#
_symmetry.space_group_name_H-M   'P 1'
#
loop_
_entity.id
_entity.type
_entity.pdbx_description
1 polymer ?
#
loop_
_entity_poly.entity_id
_entity_poly.type
_entity_poly.pdbx_seq_one_letter_code
_entity_poly.pdbx_strand_id
1 'polypeptide(L)'
;MLRKIKAYRSLPREIRGLVWEAYVHLGWARILKAMPFAKIAPGLGTPMYETPMTGLNRVDVTTIRNISKAILIASRYTLWESRCLVMAIAAMKMLERRKVESTLYMGTARNKQGQMMAHAWLRSGKLIVTGADTMDQYTVVGVFGKRCPEKGAGEIVYDT
;
A
#
# COMPACT_ATOMS: atom_id res chain seq x y z
N MET A 1 -17.54 -23.00 -0.43
CA MET A 1 -16.54 -22.86 0.64
C MET A 1 -15.26 -23.66 0.34
N LEU A 2 -15.34 -24.94 0.07
CA LEU A 2 -14.19 -25.83 -0.23
C LEU A 2 -13.29 -25.37 -1.40
N ARG A 3 -13.87 -24.83 -2.47
CA ARG A 3 -13.11 -24.34 -3.65
C ARG A 3 -12.19 -23.15 -3.33
N LYS A 4 -12.61 -22.28 -2.40
CA LYS A 4 -11.82 -21.12 -1.93
C LYS A 4 -10.63 -21.56 -1.06
N ILE A 5 -10.85 -22.54 -0.19
CA ILE A 5 -9.81 -23.13 0.67
C ILE A 5 -8.75 -23.85 -0.18
N LYS A 6 -9.17 -24.58 -1.21
CA LYS A 6 -8.28 -25.28 -2.14
C LYS A 6 -7.41 -24.26 -2.92
N ALA A 7 -8.01 -23.17 -3.40
CA ALA A 7 -7.29 -22.10 -4.09
C ALA A 7 -6.27 -21.39 -3.17
N TYR A 8 -6.60 -21.17 -1.89
CA TYR A 8 -5.66 -20.61 -0.92
C TYR A 8 -4.50 -21.58 -0.63
N ARG A 9 -4.80 -22.89 -0.47
CA ARG A 9 -3.78 -23.92 -0.21
C ARG A 9 -2.81 -24.12 -1.38
N SER A 10 -3.20 -23.82 -2.61
CA SER A 10 -2.35 -23.92 -3.80
C SER A 10 -1.37 -22.75 -3.94
N LEU A 11 -1.51 -21.68 -3.14
CA LEU A 11 -0.58 -20.57 -3.15
C LEU A 11 0.78 -20.97 -2.54
N PRO A 12 1.91 -20.42 -3.03
CA PRO A 12 3.21 -20.58 -2.40
C PRO A 12 3.19 -20.18 -0.92
N ARG A 13 3.97 -20.84 -0.08
CA ARG A 13 4.00 -20.60 1.38
C ARG A 13 4.22 -19.13 1.72
N GLU A 14 5.13 -18.46 1.00
CA GLU A 14 5.43 -17.03 1.17
C GLU A 14 4.20 -16.15 0.94
N ILE A 15 3.45 -16.41 -0.15
CA ILE A 15 2.23 -15.65 -0.46
C ILE A 15 1.14 -15.90 0.58
N ARG A 16 1.01 -17.13 1.09
CA ARG A 16 0.01 -17.46 2.13
C ARG A 16 0.24 -16.65 3.41
N GLY A 17 1.48 -16.54 3.85
CA GLY A 17 1.84 -15.70 5.01
C GLY A 17 1.50 -14.24 4.77
N LEU A 18 1.83 -13.71 3.59
CA LEU A 18 1.50 -12.34 3.21
C LEU A 18 -0.01 -12.07 3.12
N VAL A 19 -0.80 -13.04 2.67
CA VAL A 19 -2.28 -12.91 2.64
C VAL A 19 -2.86 -12.79 4.04
N TRP A 20 -2.36 -13.55 5.02
CA TRP A 20 -2.76 -13.41 6.42
C TRP A 20 -2.36 -12.04 6.99
N GLU A 21 -1.13 -11.62 6.76
CA GLU A 21 -0.66 -10.30 7.16
C GLU A 21 -1.51 -9.20 6.53
N ALA A 22 -1.80 -9.32 5.23
CA ALA A 22 -2.67 -8.39 4.50
C ALA A 22 -4.08 -8.33 5.11
N TYR A 23 -4.66 -9.47 5.47
CA TYR A 23 -5.98 -9.53 6.10
C TYR A 23 -6.02 -8.75 7.42
N VAL A 24 -5.01 -8.93 8.27
CA VAL A 24 -4.87 -8.18 9.54
C VAL A 24 -4.73 -6.69 9.29
N HIS A 25 -3.86 -6.29 8.35
CA HIS A 25 -3.64 -4.88 8.04
C HIS A 25 -4.85 -4.22 7.35
N LEU A 26 -5.62 -4.94 6.55
CA LEU A 26 -6.89 -4.45 6.00
C LEU A 26 -7.91 -4.16 7.11
N GLY A 27 -8.02 -5.04 8.10
CA GLY A 27 -8.86 -4.81 9.27
C GLY A 27 -8.44 -3.59 10.07
N TRP A 28 -7.14 -3.47 10.35
CA TRP A 28 -6.57 -2.30 11.02
C TRP A 28 -6.79 -1.00 10.22
N ALA A 29 -6.52 -1.00 8.93
CA ALA A 29 -6.74 0.15 8.05
C ALA A 29 -8.21 0.55 7.96
N ARG A 30 -9.14 -0.42 8.06
CA ARG A 30 -10.59 -0.16 8.12
C ARG A 30 -10.98 0.59 9.39
N ILE A 31 -10.35 0.25 10.52
CA ILE A 31 -10.55 0.97 11.80
C ILE A 31 -9.99 2.40 11.67
N LEU A 32 -8.79 2.56 11.13
CA LEU A 32 -8.20 3.89 10.90
C LEU A 32 -9.10 4.77 10.02
N LYS A 33 -9.65 4.21 8.93
CA LYS A 33 -10.57 4.97 8.05
C LYS A 33 -11.79 5.52 8.79
N ALA A 34 -12.22 4.92 9.90
CA ALA A 34 -13.32 5.41 10.71
C ALA A 34 -12.92 6.58 11.64
N MET A 35 -11.62 6.84 11.79
CA MET A 35 -11.12 7.95 12.60
C MET A 35 -11.05 9.26 11.78
N PRO A 36 -11.10 10.43 12.45
CA PRO A 36 -10.89 11.72 11.78
C PRO A 36 -9.54 11.75 11.04
N PHE A 37 -9.56 12.24 9.80
CA PHE A 37 -8.37 12.25 8.93
C PHE A 37 -7.16 12.93 9.58
N ALA A 38 -7.37 14.03 10.32
CA ALA A 38 -6.32 14.74 11.04
C ALA A 38 -5.54 13.85 12.03
N LYS A 39 -6.19 12.81 12.58
CA LYS A 39 -5.54 11.86 13.51
C LYS A 39 -4.71 10.79 12.78
N ILE A 40 -5.09 10.42 11.57
CA ILE A 40 -4.41 9.38 10.80
C ILE A 40 -3.33 9.93 9.88
N ALA A 41 -3.48 11.17 9.40
CA ALA A 41 -2.56 11.81 8.45
C ALA A 41 -1.08 11.75 8.86
N PRO A 42 -0.69 12.00 10.13
CA PRO A 42 0.73 11.88 10.55
C PRO A 42 1.29 10.47 10.38
N GLY A 43 0.45 9.44 10.47
CA GLY A 43 0.84 8.04 10.27
C GLY A 43 1.01 7.65 8.79
N LEU A 44 0.45 8.42 7.86
CA LEU A 44 0.51 8.16 6.43
C LEU A 44 1.86 8.56 5.80
N GLY A 45 2.65 9.38 6.48
CA GLY A 45 3.95 9.83 5.99
C GLY A 45 4.05 11.36 5.94
N THR A 46 5.11 11.85 5.28
CA THR A 46 5.35 13.28 5.10
C THR A 46 4.39 13.84 4.04
N PRO A 47 3.54 14.82 4.39
CA PRO A 47 2.62 15.42 3.43
C PRO A 47 3.40 16.20 2.35
N MET A 48 2.83 16.23 1.14
CA MET A 48 3.40 16.90 -0.04
C MET A 48 4.81 16.42 -0.43
N TYR A 49 5.17 15.22 0.00
CA TYR A 49 6.45 14.58 -0.33
C TYR A 49 6.22 13.29 -1.12
N GLU A 50 7.01 13.09 -2.16
CA GLU A 50 7.05 11.85 -2.93
C GLU A 50 8.37 11.11 -2.70
N THR A 51 8.28 9.80 -2.48
CA THR A 51 9.48 8.96 -2.42
C THR A 51 10.11 8.81 -3.81
N PRO A 52 11.44 8.57 -3.90
CA PRO A 52 12.13 8.42 -5.18
C PRO A 52 11.50 7.34 -6.07
N MET A 53 11.57 7.57 -7.38
CA MET A 53 11.14 6.57 -8.38
C MET A 53 12.22 5.50 -8.66
N THR A 54 13.44 5.73 -8.21
CA THR A 54 14.61 4.87 -8.40
C THR A 54 15.05 4.27 -7.06
N GLY A 55 16.06 3.38 -7.09
CA GLY A 55 16.66 2.82 -5.87
C GLY A 55 16.07 1.49 -5.41
N LEU A 56 15.07 0.93 -6.11
CA LEU A 56 14.56 -0.40 -5.81
C LEU A 56 15.51 -1.48 -6.37
N ASN A 57 15.90 -2.40 -5.52
CA ASN A 57 16.61 -3.61 -5.94
C ASN A 57 15.62 -4.71 -6.37
N ARG A 58 16.14 -5.84 -6.89
CA ARG A 58 15.31 -6.97 -7.33
C ARG A 58 14.45 -7.57 -6.21
N VAL A 59 14.97 -7.61 -4.99
CA VAL A 59 14.27 -8.14 -3.82
C VAL A 59 13.10 -7.23 -3.47
N ASP A 60 13.30 -5.91 -3.49
CA ASP A 60 12.24 -4.94 -3.23
C ASP A 60 11.12 -5.04 -4.27
N VAL A 61 11.46 -5.15 -5.56
CA VAL A 61 10.47 -5.34 -6.64
C VAL A 61 9.64 -6.60 -6.44
N THR A 62 10.27 -7.72 -6.06
CA THR A 62 9.57 -8.97 -5.77
C THR A 62 8.66 -8.83 -4.56
N THR A 63 9.15 -8.19 -3.50
CA THR A 63 8.39 -7.91 -2.28
C THR A 63 7.16 -7.06 -2.57
N ILE A 64 7.31 -5.98 -3.34
CA ILE A 64 6.21 -5.09 -3.74
C ILE A 64 5.14 -5.87 -4.50
N ARG A 65 5.54 -6.67 -5.49
CA ARG A 65 4.60 -7.49 -6.29
C ARG A 65 3.86 -8.51 -5.44
N ASN A 66 4.55 -9.15 -4.51
CA ASN A 66 3.95 -10.14 -3.61
C ASN A 66 2.96 -9.50 -2.64
N ILE A 67 3.28 -8.31 -2.10
CA ILE A 67 2.37 -7.54 -1.25
C ILE A 67 1.13 -7.10 -2.05
N SER A 68 1.31 -6.54 -3.24
CA SER A 68 0.20 -6.15 -4.12
C SER A 68 -0.76 -7.32 -4.36
N LYS A 69 -0.20 -8.49 -4.71
CA LYS A 69 -0.97 -9.73 -4.92
C LYS A 69 -1.69 -10.18 -3.63
N ALA A 70 -1.01 -10.14 -2.49
CA ALA A 70 -1.57 -10.54 -1.20
C ALA A 70 -2.73 -9.64 -0.76
N ILE A 71 -2.58 -8.31 -0.90
CA ILE A 71 -3.62 -7.32 -0.61
C ILE A 71 -4.85 -7.58 -1.51
N LEU A 72 -4.64 -7.78 -2.80
CA LEU A 72 -5.74 -8.04 -3.75
C LEU A 72 -6.48 -9.35 -3.43
N ILE A 73 -5.75 -10.39 -3.05
CA ILE A 73 -6.37 -11.65 -2.62
C ILE A 73 -7.15 -11.45 -1.33
N ALA A 74 -6.51 -10.90 -0.28
CA ALA A 74 -7.11 -10.74 1.03
C ALA A 74 -8.36 -9.84 0.98
N SER A 75 -8.34 -8.75 0.21
CA SER A 75 -9.47 -7.81 0.10
C SER A 75 -10.76 -8.45 -0.42
N ARG A 76 -10.66 -9.53 -1.20
CA ARG A 76 -11.82 -10.29 -1.70
C ARG A 76 -12.49 -11.17 -0.63
N TYR A 77 -11.84 -11.37 0.51
CA TYR A 77 -12.30 -12.25 1.58
C TYR A 77 -12.60 -11.51 2.88
N THR A 78 -12.40 -10.18 2.91
CA THR A 78 -12.79 -9.37 4.07
C THR A 78 -14.31 -9.31 4.18
N LEU A 79 -14.81 -9.39 5.43
CA LEU A 79 -16.24 -9.22 5.75
C LEU A 79 -16.66 -7.75 5.79
N TRP A 80 -15.72 -6.84 5.62
CA TRP A 80 -15.89 -5.39 5.60
C TRP A 80 -15.44 -4.83 4.26
N GLU A 81 -15.83 -3.61 4.00
CA GLU A 81 -15.48 -2.90 2.78
C GLU A 81 -13.98 -2.54 2.76
N SER A 82 -13.23 -3.17 1.86
CA SER A 82 -11.82 -2.91 1.61
C SER A 82 -11.65 -2.10 0.33
N ARG A 83 -12.05 -0.82 0.38
CA ARG A 83 -11.90 0.12 -0.75
C ARG A 83 -10.46 0.61 -0.91
N CYS A 84 -10.22 1.35 -1.98
CA CYS A 84 -8.91 1.85 -2.42
C CYS A 84 -8.02 2.40 -1.29
N LEU A 85 -8.55 3.27 -0.42
CA LEU A 85 -7.78 3.85 0.69
C LEU A 85 -7.38 2.80 1.74
N VAL A 86 -8.28 1.88 2.10
CA VAL A 86 -8.00 0.80 3.05
C VAL A 86 -6.91 -0.12 2.52
N MET A 87 -6.98 -0.48 1.23
CA MET A 87 -5.97 -1.30 0.56
C MET A 87 -4.62 -0.59 0.50
N ALA A 88 -4.62 0.70 0.16
CA ALA A 88 -3.40 1.50 0.08
C ALA A 88 -2.71 1.64 1.44
N ILE A 89 -3.46 1.94 2.52
CA ILE A 89 -2.92 2.04 3.89
C ILE A 89 -2.36 0.69 4.36
N ALA A 90 -3.09 -0.41 4.11
CA ALA A 90 -2.64 -1.75 4.49
C ALA A 90 -1.34 -2.12 3.75
N ALA A 91 -1.28 -1.90 2.44
CA ALA A 91 -0.08 -2.15 1.64
C ALA A 91 1.10 -1.28 2.08
N MET A 92 0.87 0.01 2.35
CA MET A 92 1.89 0.93 2.85
C MET A 92 2.49 0.42 4.16
N LYS A 93 1.67 -0.07 5.10
CA LYS A 93 2.14 -0.63 6.37
C LYS A 93 2.96 -1.90 6.18
N MET A 94 2.57 -2.76 5.26
CA MET A 94 3.33 -3.97 4.93
C MET A 94 4.69 -3.66 4.29
N LEU A 95 4.77 -2.61 3.45
CA LEU A 95 6.02 -2.12 2.86
C LEU A 95 6.92 -1.49 3.92
N GLU A 96 6.37 -0.63 4.79
CA GLU A 96 7.10 0.01 5.89
C GLU A 96 7.79 -1.01 6.80
N ARG A 97 7.10 -2.10 7.16
CA ARG A 97 7.68 -3.20 7.95
C ARG A 97 8.89 -3.86 7.27
N ARG A 98 8.99 -3.77 5.96
CA ARG A 98 10.09 -4.30 5.15
C ARG A 98 11.11 -3.24 4.74
N LYS A 99 10.98 -2.03 5.30
CA LYS A 99 11.84 -0.88 5.00
C LYS A 99 11.84 -0.54 3.50
N VAL A 100 10.68 -0.66 2.87
CA VAL A 100 10.44 -0.28 1.47
C VAL A 100 9.62 0.99 1.45
N GLU A 101 10.15 2.03 0.84
CA GLU A 101 9.51 3.34 0.75
C GLU A 101 8.30 3.32 -0.18
N SER A 102 7.32 4.15 0.13
CA SER A 102 6.11 4.25 -0.68
C SER A 102 5.49 5.64 -0.60
N THR A 103 4.69 5.97 -1.60
CA THR A 103 3.92 7.21 -1.67
C THR A 103 2.45 6.88 -1.86
N LEU A 104 1.64 7.37 -0.94
CA LEU A 104 0.18 7.33 -1.02
C LEU A 104 -0.32 8.58 -1.71
N TYR A 105 -1.12 8.40 -2.75
CA TYR A 105 -1.84 9.46 -3.43
C TYR A 105 -3.33 9.38 -3.11
N MET A 106 -3.93 10.53 -2.95
CA MET A 106 -5.38 10.70 -2.89
C MET A 106 -5.82 11.65 -3.98
N GLY A 107 -6.83 11.24 -4.72
CA GLY A 107 -7.37 12.00 -5.83
C GLY A 107 -8.88 12.15 -5.76
N THR A 108 -9.39 13.15 -6.44
CA THR A 108 -10.82 13.40 -6.61
C THR A 108 -11.17 13.54 -8.09
N ALA A 109 -12.37 13.13 -8.45
CA ALA A 109 -12.94 13.29 -9.78
C ALA A 109 -14.44 13.56 -9.66
N ARG A 110 -15.07 14.02 -10.75
CA ARG A 110 -16.53 14.09 -10.85
C ARG A 110 -17.02 13.00 -11.79
N ASN A 111 -18.05 12.28 -11.40
CA ASN A 111 -18.72 11.34 -12.30
C ASN A 111 -19.60 12.07 -13.32
N LYS A 112 -20.21 11.32 -14.25
CA LYS A 112 -21.08 11.86 -15.29
C LYS A 112 -22.32 12.59 -14.72
N GLN A 113 -22.70 12.30 -13.47
CA GLN A 113 -23.80 12.94 -12.75
C GLN A 113 -23.33 14.15 -11.92
N GLY A 114 -22.06 14.57 -12.03
CA GLY A 114 -21.49 15.69 -11.29
C GLY A 114 -21.15 15.40 -9.82
N GLN A 115 -21.34 14.17 -9.35
CA GLN A 115 -21.04 13.78 -7.98
C GLN A 115 -19.53 13.61 -7.78
N MET A 116 -19.02 14.05 -6.64
CA MET A 116 -17.61 13.91 -6.29
C MET A 116 -17.26 12.46 -5.93
N MET A 117 -16.25 11.95 -6.59
CA MET A 117 -15.67 10.64 -6.32
C MET A 117 -14.26 10.82 -5.78
N ALA A 118 -13.86 9.94 -4.86
CA ALA A 118 -12.52 9.91 -4.30
C ALA A 118 -11.84 8.57 -4.60
N HIS A 119 -10.56 8.60 -4.88
CA HIS A 119 -9.73 7.43 -5.09
C HIS A 119 -8.40 7.57 -4.35
N ALA A 120 -7.78 6.44 -4.02
CA ALA A 120 -6.46 6.38 -3.41
C ALA A 120 -5.65 5.27 -4.05
N TRP A 121 -4.38 5.54 -4.30
CA TRP A 121 -3.44 4.55 -4.83
C TRP A 121 -2.09 4.67 -4.15
N LEU A 122 -1.35 3.59 -4.13
CA LEU A 122 -0.04 3.50 -3.53
C LEU A 122 1.00 3.17 -4.59
N ARG A 123 2.09 3.94 -4.60
CA ARG A 123 3.27 3.74 -5.43
C ARG A 123 4.49 3.39 -4.58
N SER A 124 5.36 2.54 -5.09
CA SER A 124 6.70 2.32 -4.56
C SER A 124 7.68 2.22 -5.72
N GLY A 125 8.68 3.09 -5.75
CA GLY A 125 9.49 3.32 -6.94
C GLY A 125 8.62 3.64 -8.15
N LYS A 126 8.78 2.92 -9.26
CA LYS A 126 7.95 3.03 -10.47
C LYS A 126 6.71 2.12 -10.46
N LEU A 127 6.51 1.32 -9.40
CA LEU A 127 5.44 0.33 -9.37
C LEU A 127 4.22 0.88 -8.64
N ILE A 128 3.05 0.74 -9.24
CA ILE A 128 1.78 0.95 -8.54
C ILE A 128 1.43 -0.32 -7.79
N VAL A 129 1.30 -0.21 -6.49
CA VAL A 129 1.06 -1.33 -5.58
C VAL A 129 -0.43 -1.64 -5.46
N THR A 130 -1.24 -0.59 -5.36
CA THR A 130 -2.71 -0.67 -5.29
C THR A 130 -3.34 0.50 -6.03
N GLY A 131 -4.56 0.31 -6.55
CA GLY A 131 -5.37 1.39 -7.11
C GLY A 131 -4.98 1.86 -8.51
N ALA A 132 -4.32 1.02 -9.33
CA ALA A 132 -3.88 1.36 -10.67
C ALA A 132 -5.02 1.61 -11.67
N ASP A 133 -6.13 0.87 -11.51
CA ASP A 133 -7.12 0.69 -12.59
C ASP A 133 -7.79 1.98 -13.07
N THR A 134 -7.89 3.01 -12.24
CA THR A 134 -8.61 4.25 -12.57
C THR A 134 -7.87 5.51 -12.15
N MET A 135 -6.61 5.43 -11.73
CA MET A 135 -5.88 6.56 -11.16
C MET A 135 -5.80 7.77 -12.10
N ASP A 136 -5.70 7.54 -13.43
CA ASP A 136 -5.59 8.58 -14.45
C ASP A 136 -6.84 9.46 -14.58
N GLN A 137 -7.97 9.02 -14.01
CA GLN A 137 -9.24 9.76 -14.05
C GLN A 137 -9.37 10.74 -12.87
N TYR A 138 -8.42 10.74 -11.93
CA TYR A 138 -8.49 11.51 -10.71
C TYR A 138 -7.43 12.59 -10.66
N THR A 139 -7.83 13.78 -10.23
CA THR A 139 -6.90 14.87 -9.90
C THR A 139 -6.34 14.64 -8.51
N VAL A 140 -5.01 14.64 -8.38
CA VAL A 140 -4.32 14.47 -7.09
C VAL A 140 -4.59 15.68 -6.21
N VAL A 141 -5.07 15.43 -5.00
CA VAL A 141 -5.37 16.44 -3.97
C VAL A 141 -4.59 16.23 -2.68
N GLY A 142 -3.93 15.08 -2.54
CA GLY A 142 -3.09 14.77 -1.38
C GLY A 142 -2.02 13.76 -1.74
N VAL A 143 -0.82 13.98 -1.20
CA VAL A 143 0.36 13.11 -1.39
C VAL A 143 1.02 12.91 -0.03
N PHE A 144 1.36 11.67 0.32
CA PHE A 144 2.03 11.31 1.56
C PHE A 144 3.15 10.32 1.27
N GLY A 145 4.39 10.78 1.42
CA GLY A 145 5.57 9.96 1.24
C GLY A 145 6.04 9.32 2.54
N LYS A 146 6.07 7.98 2.57
CA LYS A 146 6.58 7.22 3.69
C LYS A 146 8.03 6.85 3.43
N ARG A 147 8.94 7.58 4.10
CA ARG A 147 10.36 7.23 4.14
C ARG A 147 10.60 6.09 5.10
N CYS A 148 11.56 5.25 4.80
CA CYS A 148 12.12 4.29 5.71
C CYS A 148 13.55 4.71 6.04
N PRO A 149 14.01 4.58 7.29
CA PRO A 149 15.43 4.80 7.59
C PRO A 149 16.25 3.88 6.70
N GLU A 150 17.33 4.43 6.12
CA GLU A 150 18.18 3.72 5.16
C GLU A 150 18.53 2.32 5.68
N LYS A 151 18.49 1.33 4.80
CA LYS A 151 19.07 0.01 5.04
C LYS A 151 20.58 0.21 5.13
N GLY A 152 21.07 0.50 6.36
CA GLY A 152 22.48 0.57 6.68
C GLY A 152 23.33 1.30 5.63
N ALA A 153 23.56 2.59 5.80
CA ALA A 153 24.85 3.14 5.40
C ALA A 153 25.88 2.37 6.22
N GLY A 154 26.52 1.40 5.59
CA GLY A 154 27.68 0.72 6.19
C GLY A 154 28.62 1.82 6.67
N GLU A 155 28.97 1.74 7.92
CA GLU A 155 29.98 2.53 8.59
C GLU A 155 31.22 2.57 7.70
N ILE A 156 31.42 3.70 7.02
CA ILE A 156 32.68 3.97 6.34
C ILE A 156 33.67 4.23 7.46
N VAL A 157 34.34 3.17 7.90
CA VAL A 157 35.51 3.27 8.76
C VAL A 157 36.59 3.96 7.92
N TYR A 158 36.81 5.24 8.16
CA TYR A 158 38.03 5.91 7.75
C TYR A 158 39.13 5.42 8.67
N ASP A 159 39.89 4.45 8.18
CA ASP A 159 41.16 4.05 8.79
C ASP A 159 42.17 5.17 8.49
N THR A 160 42.62 5.84 9.55
CA THR A 160 43.69 6.85 9.55
C THR A 160 45.03 6.20 9.78
#